data_4d0a95be59e2eb62107bcfcf1659448f
#
_entry.id   4d0a95be59e2eb62107bcfcf1659448f
#
_cell.length_a   1.000
_cell.length_b   1.000
_cell.length_c   1.000
_cell.angle_alpha   90.00
_cell.angle_beta   90.00
_cell.angle_gamma   90.00
#
_symmetry.space_group_name_H-M   'P 1'
#
loop_
_entity.id
_entity.type
_entity.pdbx_description
1 polymer ?
#
loop_
_entity_poly.entity_id
_entity_poly.type
_entity_poly.pdbx_seq_one_letter_code
_entity_poly.pdbx_strand_id
1 'polypeptide(L)'
;MPWSACRQRAFKNQLGPLLNGIVNYETWVPDKKLTFAGTDEFFKKYQARAAAEGVDPLGYYLGGWGYAYIQVLADAIQATKSLNDDKLAEYLGKTTFKTIMGDVKYGKGGEWDKSRMLQVQYHDIKPGAGLDTWRGMDYQTVLTPSDYKTGNVIYPYEKAKM
;
A
#
# COMPACT_ATOMS: atom_id res chain seq x y z
N MET A 1 -5.35 10.78 -17.73
CA MET A 1 -4.86 9.47 -17.25
C MET A 1 -5.21 9.34 -15.78
N PRO A 2 -5.77 8.22 -15.32
CA PRO A 2 -6.02 8.06 -13.90
C PRO A 2 -4.67 7.91 -13.16
N TRP A 3 -4.45 8.73 -12.17
CA TRP A 3 -3.24 8.76 -11.33
C TRP A 3 -2.91 7.41 -10.66
N SER A 4 -3.90 6.52 -10.56
CA SER A 4 -3.72 5.15 -10.07
C SER A 4 -2.81 4.28 -10.93
N ALA A 5 -2.61 4.64 -12.20
CA ALA A 5 -1.80 3.84 -13.12
C ALA A 5 -0.31 3.82 -12.74
N CYS A 6 0.22 4.89 -12.11
CA CYS A 6 1.64 4.96 -11.69
C CYS A 6 2.04 3.88 -10.67
N ARG A 7 1.08 3.23 -10.02
CA ARG A 7 1.33 2.17 -9.03
C ARG A 7 1.51 0.80 -9.64
N GLN A 8 1.00 0.60 -10.85
CA GLN A 8 1.08 -0.70 -11.51
C GLN A 8 2.45 -0.89 -12.18
N ARG A 9 3.00 -2.09 -12.05
CA ARG A 9 4.29 -2.45 -12.65
C ARG A 9 4.38 -2.10 -14.15
N ALA A 10 3.34 -2.39 -14.90
CA ALA A 10 3.33 -2.13 -16.34
C ALA A 10 3.59 -0.65 -16.65
N PHE A 11 2.96 0.24 -15.92
CA PHE A 11 3.13 1.68 -16.06
C PHE A 11 4.52 2.15 -15.59
N LYS A 12 4.99 1.63 -14.45
CA LYS A 12 6.35 1.91 -13.96
C LYS A 12 7.42 1.48 -14.97
N ASN A 13 7.27 0.30 -15.57
CA ASN A 13 8.18 -0.18 -16.62
C ASN A 13 8.15 0.71 -17.88
N GLN A 14 6.98 1.17 -18.28
CA GLN A 14 6.82 1.99 -19.47
C GLN A 14 7.45 3.38 -19.31
N LEU A 15 7.29 3.99 -18.16
CA LEU A 15 7.82 5.33 -17.89
C LEU A 15 9.28 5.30 -17.44
N GLY A 16 9.67 4.29 -16.65
CA GLY A 16 11.04 4.16 -16.17
C GLY A 16 11.58 5.47 -15.56
N PRO A 17 12.75 5.97 -16.03
CA PRO A 17 13.35 7.20 -15.52
C PRO A 17 12.51 8.47 -15.63
N LEU A 18 11.48 8.48 -16.49
CA LEU A 18 10.55 9.63 -16.57
C LEU A 18 9.74 9.83 -15.27
N LEU A 19 9.70 8.83 -14.39
CA LEU A 19 9.10 8.96 -13.07
C LEU A 19 9.95 9.76 -12.09
N ASN A 20 11.27 9.90 -12.32
CA ASN A 20 12.14 10.62 -11.40
C ASN A 20 11.67 12.05 -11.17
N GLY A 21 11.54 12.43 -9.90
CA GLY A 21 11.03 13.72 -9.44
C GLY A 21 9.53 13.80 -9.26
N ILE A 22 8.77 12.85 -9.80
CA ILE A 22 7.31 12.84 -9.65
C ILE A 22 6.94 12.48 -8.21
N VAL A 23 6.06 13.30 -7.63
CA VAL A 23 5.41 13.01 -6.36
C VAL A 23 4.06 12.35 -6.65
N ASN A 24 3.83 11.20 -6.03
CA ASN A 24 2.60 10.43 -6.18
C ASN A 24 2.11 9.96 -4.81
N TYR A 25 0.86 9.51 -4.73
CA TYR A 25 0.35 8.87 -3.53
C TYR A 25 0.46 7.34 -3.64
N GLU A 26 0.77 6.71 -2.51
CA GLU A 26 0.80 5.25 -2.39
C GLU A 26 -0.05 4.83 -1.18
N THR A 27 -0.62 3.64 -1.25
CA THR A 27 -1.38 3.07 -0.12
C THR A 27 -0.49 2.23 0.78
N TRP A 28 0.60 1.71 0.24
CA TRP A 28 1.59 0.90 0.91
C TRP A 28 2.88 0.86 0.09
N VAL A 29 4.01 0.80 0.77
CA VAL A 29 5.34 0.57 0.20
C VAL A 29 6.09 -0.46 1.05
N PRO A 30 7.09 -1.18 0.51
CA PRO A 30 7.80 -2.23 1.22
C PRO A 30 8.84 -1.67 2.21
N ASP A 31 8.40 -0.82 3.13
CA ASP A 31 9.19 -0.25 4.21
C ASP A 31 8.90 -0.99 5.52
N LYS A 32 9.95 -1.14 6.36
CA LYS A 32 9.84 -1.83 7.66
C LYS A 32 8.79 -1.21 8.58
N LYS A 33 8.56 0.09 8.49
CA LYS A 33 7.54 0.80 9.28
C LYS A 33 6.10 0.45 8.86
N LEU A 34 5.95 -0.16 7.70
CA LEU A 34 4.66 -0.58 7.14
C LEU A 34 4.52 -2.11 7.07
N THR A 35 5.44 -2.83 7.71
CA THR A 35 5.40 -4.29 7.84
C THR A 35 4.76 -4.66 9.17
N PHE A 36 3.62 -5.33 9.12
CA PHE A 36 2.83 -5.78 10.27
C PHE A 36 2.80 -7.31 10.31
N ALA A 37 2.15 -7.88 11.32
CA ALA A 37 2.03 -9.33 11.43
C ALA A 37 1.34 -9.94 10.20
N GLY A 38 2.04 -10.81 9.49
CA GLY A 38 1.55 -11.48 8.28
C GLY A 38 1.74 -10.72 6.97
N THR A 39 2.21 -9.46 6.98
CA THR A 39 2.42 -8.66 5.76
C THR A 39 3.37 -9.35 4.78
N ASP A 40 4.57 -9.72 5.24
CA ASP A 40 5.60 -10.33 4.41
C ASP A 40 5.17 -11.70 3.86
N GLU A 41 4.53 -12.50 4.70
CA GLU A 41 4.01 -13.80 4.30
C GLU A 41 2.92 -13.67 3.22
N PHE A 42 2.02 -12.70 3.39
CA PHE A 42 1.00 -12.42 2.40
C PHE A 42 1.61 -12.03 1.06
N PHE A 43 2.50 -11.04 1.02
CA PHE A 43 3.09 -10.59 -0.24
C PHE A 43 3.96 -11.68 -0.89
N LYS A 44 4.68 -12.47 -0.10
CA LYS A 44 5.41 -13.62 -0.63
C LYS A 44 4.49 -14.62 -1.34
N LYS A 45 3.38 -15.00 -0.71
CA LYS A 45 2.37 -15.91 -1.29
C LYS A 45 1.69 -15.30 -2.51
N TYR A 46 1.30 -14.03 -2.41
CA TYR A 46 0.66 -13.31 -3.51
C TYR A 46 1.57 -13.27 -4.74
N GLN A 47 2.80 -12.80 -4.58
CA GLN A 47 3.76 -12.65 -5.67
C GLN A 47 4.14 -13.99 -6.33
N ALA A 48 4.19 -15.07 -5.57
CA ALA A 48 4.46 -16.41 -6.10
C ALA A 48 3.33 -16.91 -7.04
N ARG A 49 2.09 -16.47 -6.83
CA ARG A 49 0.92 -16.88 -7.62
C ARG A 49 0.56 -15.88 -8.71
N ALA A 50 0.96 -14.64 -8.58
CA ALA A 50 0.50 -13.53 -9.42
C ALA A 50 0.62 -13.78 -10.93
N ALA A 51 1.72 -14.41 -11.37
CA ALA A 51 1.94 -14.70 -12.79
C ALA A 51 0.94 -15.72 -13.32
N ALA A 52 0.61 -16.77 -12.56
CA ALA A 52 -0.36 -17.79 -12.95
C ALA A 52 -1.79 -17.24 -12.96
N GLU A 53 -2.09 -16.29 -12.09
CA GLU A 53 -3.41 -15.65 -11.97
C GLU A 53 -3.59 -14.45 -12.92
N GLY A 54 -2.54 -14.06 -13.67
CA GLY A 54 -2.60 -12.93 -14.60
C GLY A 54 -2.78 -11.56 -13.95
N VAL A 55 -2.38 -11.40 -12.68
CA VAL A 55 -2.49 -10.16 -11.93
C VAL A 55 -1.15 -9.44 -11.76
N ASP A 56 -1.17 -8.19 -11.30
CA ASP A 56 0.06 -7.43 -11.07
C ASP A 56 0.97 -8.14 -10.07
N PRO A 57 2.22 -8.47 -10.44
CA PRO A 57 3.12 -9.27 -9.62
C PRO A 57 3.67 -8.54 -8.38
N LEU A 58 3.47 -7.23 -8.23
CA LEU A 58 3.82 -6.51 -7.01
C LEU A 58 2.74 -6.69 -5.94
N GLY A 59 1.47 -6.56 -6.31
CA GLY A 59 0.34 -6.66 -5.39
C GLY A 59 0.19 -5.51 -4.41
N TYR A 60 1.03 -4.48 -4.49
CA TYR A 60 1.13 -3.41 -3.48
C TYR A 60 -0.05 -2.44 -3.49
N TYR A 61 -0.79 -2.38 -4.58
CA TYR A 61 -1.88 -1.41 -4.72
C TYR A 61 -3.17 -1.84 -4.01
N LEU A 62 -3.71 -3.00 -4.31
CA LEU A 62 -5.00 -3.46 -3.79
C LEU A 62 -4.94 -4.81 -3.07
N GLY A 63 -3.94 -5.66 -3.38
CA GLY A 63 -3.90 -7.03 -2.89
C GLY A 63 -3.95 -7.12 -1.35
N GLY A 64 -3.06 -6.38 -0.67
CA GLY A 64 -3.03 -6.36 0.79
C GLY A 64 -4.29 -5.78 1.42
N TRP A 65 -4.85 -4.73 0.82
CA TRP A 65 -6.08 -4.10 1.32
C TRP A 65 -7.31 -4.97 1.13
N GLY A 66 -7.41 -5.66 -0.01
CA GLY A 66 -8.48 -6.64 -0.23
C GLY A 66 -8.44 -7.76 0.79
N TYR A 67 -7.25 -8.27 1.11
CA TYR A 67 -7.09 -9.28 2.15
C TYR A 67 -7.44 -8.72 3.55
N ALA A 68 -6.94 -7.54 3.91
CA ALA A 68 -7.24 -6.89 5.19
C ALA A 68 -8.75 -6.63 5.36
N TYR A 69 -9.46 -6.28 4.30
CA TYR A 69 -10.91 -6.13 4.32
C TYR A 69 -11.61 -7.42 4.75
N ILE A 70 -11.19 -8.56 4.19
CA ILE A 70 -11.74 -9.86 4.57
C ILE A 70 -11.33 -10.26 5.99
N GLN A 71 -10.11 -9.93 6.44
CA GLN A 71 -9.70 -10.15 7.83
C GLN A 71 -10.63 -9.44 8.81
N VAL A 72 -10.89 -8.14 8.59
CA VAL A 72 -11.79 -7.35 9.43
C VAL A 72 -13.18 -7.98 9.52
N LEU A 73 -13.74 -8.39 8.38
CA LEU A 73 -15.06 -9.03 8.36
C LEU A 73 -15.05 -10.38 9.09
N ALA A 74 -14.04 -11.20 8.84
CA ALA A 74 -13.92 -12.52 9.48
C ALA A 74 -13.78 -12.38 11.00
N ASP A 75 -12.95 -11.46 11.47
CA ASP A 75 -12.77 -11.19 12.90
C ASP A 75 -14.07 -10.70 13.55
N ALA A 76 -14.81 -9.82 12.87
CA ALA A 76 -16.10 -9.35 13.37
C ALA A 76 -17.14 -10.48 13.48
N ILE A 77 -17.24 -11.34 12.46
CA ILE A 77 -18.13 -12.52 12.48
C ILE A 77 -17.74 -13.48 13.60
N GLN A 78 -16.45 -13.76 13.75
CA GLN A 78 -15.95 -14.66 14.80
C GLN A 78 -16.25 -14.13 16.20
N ALA A 79 -16.06 -12.84 16.42
CA ALA A 79 -16.29 -12.22 17.72
C ALA A 79 -17.78 -12.12 18.07
N THR A 80 -18.61 -11.72 17.12
CA THR A 80 -20.05 -11.53 17.35
C THR A 80 -20.87 -12.83 17.26
N LYS A 81 -20.28 -13.89 16.67
CA LYS A 81 -21.00 -15.13 16.32
C LYS A 81 -22.27 -14.88 15.51
N SER A 82 -22.27 -13.85 14.66
CA SER A 82 -23.43 -13.38 13.94
C SER A 82 -23.12 -12.94 12.53
N LEU A 83 -24.09 -13.09 11.62
CA LEU A 83 -24.09 -12.51 10.28
C LEU A 83 -25.12 -11.36 10.18
N ASN A 84 -25.65 -10.91 11.31
CA ASN A 84 -26.56 -9.77 11.32
C ASN A 84 -25.80 -8.47 11.15
N ASP A 85 -26.18 -7.67 10.16
CA ASP A 85 -25.46 -6.45 9.75
C ASP A 85 -25.38 -5.42 10.88
N ASP A 86 -26.44 -5.22 11.65
CA ASP A 86 -26.46 -4.24 12.75
C ASP A 86 -25.45 -4.63 13.86
N LYS A 87 -25.41 -5.91 14.21
CA LYS A 87 -24.42 -6.41 15.20
C LYS A 87 -22.99 -6.31 14.71
N LEU A 88 -22.76 -6.60 13.42
CA LEU A 88 -21.45 -6.44 12.80
C LEU A 88 -21.06 -4.97 12.77
N ALA A 89 -21.93 -4.07 12.34
CA ALA A 89 -21.69 -2.63 12.27
C ALA A 89 -21.37 -2.05 13.67
N GLU A 90 -22.13 -2.44 14.68
CA GLU A 90 -21.85 -2.04 16.06
C GLU A 90 -20.47 -2.49 16.54
N TYR A 91 -20.10 -3.73 16.27
CA TYR A 91 -18.79 -4.27 16.65
C TYR A 91 -17.64 -3.59 15.88
N LEU A 92 -17.81 -3.39 14.57
CA LEU A 92 -16.87 -2.69 13.71
C LEU A 92 -16.58 -1.28 14.21
N GLY A 93 -17.59 -0.53 14.60
CA GLY A 93 -17.46 0.85 15.08
C GLY A 93 -16.75 0.99 16.44
N LYS A 94 -16.65 -0.09 17.22
CA LYS A 94 -16.05 -0.09 18.56
C LYS A 94 -14.67 -0.74 18.63
N THR A 95 -14.26 -1.47 17.59
CA THR A 95 -13.09 -2.35 17.62
C THR A 95 -11.94 -1.80 16.78
N THR A 96 -10.72 -1.98 17.27
CA THR A 96 -9.49 -1.81 16.46
C THR A 96 -9.02 -3.17 15.99
N PHE A 97 -8.97 -3.36 14.67
CA PHE A 97 -8.59 -4.61 14.04
C PHE A 97 -7.10 -4.62 13.71
N LYS A 98 -6.43 -5.72 14.03
CA LYS A 98 -5.02 -5.96 13.66
C LYS A 98 -4.99 -6.67 12.32
N THR A 99 -4.58 -6.00 11.27
CA THR A 99 -4.53 -6.57 9.92
C THR A 99 -3.12 -6.64 9.37
N ILE A 100 -2.93 -7.36 8.27
CA ILE A 100 -1.65 -7.37 7.54
C ILE A 100 -1.27 -5.98 7.00
N MET A 101 -2.21 -5.06 6.96
CA MET A 101 -2.00 -3.67 6.56
C MET A 101 -1.93 -2.73 7.77
N GLY A 102 -1.86 -3.27 8.99
CA GLY A 102 -1.81 -2.55 10.27
C GLY A 102 -3.17 -2.37 10.91
N ASP A 103 -3.22 -1.47 11.88
CA ASP A 103 -4.41 -1.23 12.68
C ASP A 103 -5.48 -0.51 11.85
N VAL A 104 -6.68 -1.08 11.86
CA VAL A 104 -7.87 -0.49 11.24
C VAL A 104 -8.91 -0.23 12.32
N LYS A 105 -9.37 1.01 12.42
CA LYS A 105 -10.45 1.45 13.29
C LYS A 105 -11.35 2.38 12.52
N TYR A 106 -12.65 2.23 12.71
CA TYR A 106 -13.64 3.07 12.04
C TYR A 106 -14.05 4.25 12.93
N GLY A 107 -14.12 5.43 12.32
CA GLY A 107 -14.65 6.64 12.91
C GLY A 107 -16.18 6.66 12.91
N LYS A 108 -16.78 7.77 13.36
CA LYS A 108 -18.22 7.91 13.48
C LYS A 108 -19.00 7.83 12.16
N GLY A 109 -18.36 8.21 11.07
CA GLY A 109 -18.93 8.15 9.71
C GLY A 109 -18.63 6.84 8.97
N GLY A 110 -17.96 5.87 9.63
CA GLY A 110 -17.57 4.61 9.02
C GLY A 110 -16.27 4.68 8.22
N GLU A 111 -15.60 5.83 8.20
CA GLU A 111 -14.29 6.03 7.61
C GLU A 111 -13.17 5.45 8.48
N TRP A 112 -12.04 5.16 7.88
CA TRP A 112 -10.84 4.81 8.64
C TRP A 112 -10.31 6.03 9.41
N ASP A 113 -10.30 5.96 10.75
CA ASP A 113 -10.03 7.10 11.64
C ASP A 113 -8.61 7.70 11.51
N LYS A 114 -7.64 6.86 11.08
CA LYS A 114 -6.24 7.26 10.86
C LYS A 114 -5.75 6.80 9.49
N SER A 115 -6.35 7.33 8.43
CA SER A 115 -5.92 7.02 7.05
C SER A 115 -4.42 7.27 6.86
N ARG A 116 -3.74 6.32 6.21
CA ARG A 116 -2.30 6.33 5.93
C ARG A 116 -2.00 6.51 4.45
N MET A 117 -2.65 7.44 3.82
CA MET A 117 -2.29 7.77 2.44
C MET A 117 -0.87 8.35 2.44
N LEU A 118 0.06 7.66 1.81
CA LEU A 118 1.44 8.08 1.69
C LEU A 118 1.58 9.03 0.51
N GLN A 119 2.44 10.05 0.66
CA GLN A 119 2.99 10.78 -0.47
C GLN A 119 4.43 10.31 -0.66
N VAL A 120 4.76 9.87 -1.86
CA VAL A 120 6.10 9.41 -2.21
C VAL A 120 6.67 10.21 -3.36
N GLN A 121 7.98 10.43 -3.37
CA GLN A 121 8.69 10.95 -4.53
C GLN A 121 9.55 9.85 -5.12
N TYR A 122 9.45 9.67 -6.44
CA TYR A 122 10.30 8.76 -7.19
C TYR A 122 11.62 9.43 -7.53
N HIS A 123 12.72 8.68 -7.46
CA HIS A 123 14.08 9.14 -7.76
C HIS A 123 14.99 7.96 -8.11
N ASP A 124 16.14 8.22 -8.67
CA ASP A 124 17.21 7.24 -8.97
C ASP A 124 16.79 6.04 -9.84
N ILE A 125 15.65 6.13 -10.51
CA ILE A 125 15.20 5.10 -11.44
C ILE A 125 16.11 5.12 -12.68
N LYS A 126 16.77 3.99 -12.95
CA LYS A 126 17.69 3.84 -14.09
C LYS A 126 16.95 3.23 -15.30
N PRO A 127 17.47 3.45 -16.53
CA PRO A 127 16.99 2.73 -17.69
C PRO A 127 17.04 1.22 -17.48
N GLY A 128 16.00 0.50 -17.92
CA GLY A 128 15.91 -0.95 -17.72
C GLY A 128 15.41 -1.38 -16.34
N ALA A 129 14.97 -0.46 -15.49
CA ALA A 129 14.33 -0.79 -14.21
C ALA A 129 13.20 -1.80 -14.41
N GLY A 130 13.18 -2.85 -13.60
CA GLY A 130 12.25 -3.96 -13.70
C GLY A 130 11.63 -4.34 -12.37
N LEU A 131 11.05 -5.54 -12.33
CA LEU A 131 10.29 -6.01 -11.16
C LEU A 131 11.09 -5.96 -9.86
N ASP A 132 12.36 -6.29 -9.89
CA ASP A 132 13.21 -6.29 -8.68
C ASP A 132 13.45 -4.89 -8.16
N THR A 133 13.58 -3.89 -9.05
CA THR A 133 13.62 -2.48 -8.67
C THR A 133 12.34 -2.10 -7.92
N TRP A 134 11.18 -2.45 -8.47
CA TRP A 134 9.88 -2.07 -7.92
C TRP A 134 9.52 -2.78 -6.61
N ARG A 135 10.22 -3.85 -6.28
CA ARG A 135 10.09 -4.55 -4.99
C ARG A 135 10.79 -3.84 -3.84
N GLY A 136 11.73 -2.96 -4.12
CA GLY A 136 12.54 -2.25 -3.12
C GLY A 136 12.04 -0.85 -2.79
N MET A 137 12.85 -0.14 -2.00
CA MET A 137 12.63 1.25 -1.60
C MET A 137 13.63 2.22 -2.24
N ASP A 138 14.66 1.75 -2.94
CA ASP A 138 15.79 2.56 -3.43
C ASP A 138 15.38 3.60 -4.50
N TYR A 139 14.22 3.45 -5.08
CA TYR A 139 13.69 4.33 -6.11
C TYR A 139 12.61 5.31 -5.61
N GLN A 140 12.33 5.31 -4.31
CA GLN A 140 11.25 6.13 -3.76
C GLN A 140 11.49 6.55 -2.32
N THR A 141 11.05 7.75 -2.00
CA THR A 141 11.11 8.30 -0.65
C THR A 141 9.69 8.64 -0.19
N VAL A 142 9.32 8.17 1.02
CA VAL A 142 8.08 8.57 1.67
C VAL A 142 8.26 9.94 2.29
N LEU A 143 7.44 10.90 1.88
CA LEU A 143 7.48 12.28 2.32
C LEU A 143 6.53 12.54 3.51
N THR A 144 5.36 11.90 3.50
CA THR A 144 4.31 12.07 4.50
C THR A 144 3.44 10.80 4.57
N PRO A 145 2.74 10.53 5.68
CA PRO A 145 2.78 11.25 6.96
C PRO A 145 4.11 11.09 7.73
N SER A 146 4.32 11.92 8.75
CA SER A 146 5.58 11.98 9.52
C SER A 146 6.03 10.63 10.07
N ASP A 147 5.09 9.81 10.54
CA ASP A 147 5.36 8.51 11.16
C ASP A 147 6.03 7.52 10.21
N TYR A 148 5.76 7.64 8.91
CA TYR A 148 6.28 6.77 7.85
C TYR A 148 7.32 7.44 6.96
N LYS A 149 7.63 8.71 7.24
CA LYS A 149 8.59 9.49 6.47
C LYS A 149 9.97 8.80 6.43
N THR A 150 10.55 8.66 5.23
CA THR A 150 11.88 8.07 5.00
C THR A 150 12.91 9.08 4.51
N GLY A 151 12.49 10.27 4.08
CA GLY A 151 13.38 11.33 3.64
C GLY A 151 12.65 12.63 3.30
N ASN A 152 13.37 13.55 2.67
CA ASN A 152 12.85 14.85 2.27
C ASN A 152 12.62 14.91 0.77
N VAL A 153 11.74 15.83 0.35
CA VAL A 153 11.54 16.09 -1.08
C VAL A 153 12.83 16.60 -1.71
N ILE A 154 13.16 16.04 -2.86
CA ILE A 154 14.27 16.54 -3.69
C ILE A 154 13.73 17.70 -4.52
N TYR A 155 14.25 18.89 -4.28
CA TYR A 155 13.82 20.13 -4.91
C TYR A 155 15.04 20.98 -5.31
N PRO A 156 15.03 21.68 -6.41
CA PRO A 156 13.99 21.70 -7.44
C PRO A 156 13.90 20.37 -8.21
N TYR A 157 12.82 20.20 -8.99
CA TYR A 157 12.49 18.98 -9.73
C TYR A 157 13.64 18.43 -10.60
N GLU A 158 14.44 19.32 -11.19
CA GLU A 158 15.58 18.98 -12.03
C GLU A 158 16.64 18.16 -11.28
N LYS A 159 16.80 18.39 -9.98
CA LYS A 159 17.73 17.61 -9.14
C LYS A 159 17.28 16.18 -8.92
N ALA A 160 15.98 15.93 -8.97
CA ALA A 160 15.45 14.59 -8.80
C ALA A 160 15.50 13.75 -10.08
N LYS A 161 15.78 14.37 -11.22
CA LYS A 161 15.93 13.67 -12.52
C LYS A 161 17.32 13.10 -12.75
N MET A 162 18.32 13.59 -12.00
CA MET A 162 19.72 13.15 -12.13
C MET A 162 19.89 11.80 -11.48
#